data_dd768da822b8974c65c61ef41d1d6034
#
_entry.id   dd768da822b8974c65c61ef41d1d6034
#
_cell.length_a   1.000
_cell.length_b   1.000
_cell.length_c   1.000
_cell.angle_alpha   90.00
_cell.angle_beta   90.00
_cell.angle_gamma   90.00
#
_symmetry.space_group_name_H-M   'P 1'
#
loop_
_entity.id
_entity.type
_entity.pdbx_description
1 polymer ?
#
loop_
_entity_poly.entity_id
_entity_poly.type
_entity_poly.pdbx_seq_one_letter_code
_entity_poly.pdbx_strand_id
1 'polypeptide(L)'
;MTLLPNTSGARNAEEAVRIARLSREVGCGNFVKVEVVRDSKYLLPDNYETIKATEILAKEGFAVMPYMYPDLNVARDLMNAGAASIMPLAAPIGSNKGLCTKEFIQILIDEINLPIIVDAGIGKPSEACAAMEMGAAAIMANTGIATAGDIPAMAEAFKLAIEAGRKAYLAGTGRVLERGGSASSPLTGYIQDGSFKTK
;
A
#
# COMPACT_ATOMS: atom_id res chain seq x y z
N MET A 1 -20.48 3.86 -0.28
CA MET A 1 -19.08 4.37 -0.27
C MET A 1 -18.68 4.57 1.19
N THR A 2 -17.54 4.06 1.62
CA THR A 2 -17.02 4.28 2.97
C THR A 2 -16.10 5.50 2.96
N LEU A 3 -16.30 6.43 3.89
CA LEU A 3 -15.43 7.58 4.04
C LEU A 3 -14.19 7.20 4.87
N LEU A 4 -13.04 7.73 4.51
CA LEU A 4 -11.79 7.62 5.25
C LEU A 4 -11.24 9.03 5.50
N PRO A 5 -11.70 9.72 6.56
CA PRO A 5 -11.15 11.01 6.95
C PRO A 5 -9.65 10.93 7.19
N ASN A 6 -8.94 12.02 6.90
CA ASN A 6 -7.50 12.14 7.06
C ASN A 6 -7.16 13.26 8.06
N THR A 7 -6.24 13.01 8.96
CA THR A 7 -5.74 14.02 9.92
C THR A 7 -4.65 14.92 9.34
N SER A 8 -4.54 14.99 8.02
CA SER A 8 -3.55 15.80 7.30
C SER A 8 -3.52 17.24 7.81
N GLY A 9 -2.34 17.77 8.03
CA GLY A 9 -2.10 19.08 8.67
C GLY A 9 -1.82 19.00 10.17
N ALA A 10 -2.07 17.86 10.82
CA ALA A 10 -1.67 17.65 12.22
C ALA A 10 -0.15 17.60 12.35
N ARG A 11 0.38 18.30 13.35
CA ARG A 11 1.83 18.38 13.64
C ARG A 11 2.25 17.52 14.82
N ASN A 12 1.28 17.01 15.57
CA ASN A 12 1.46 16.15 16.73
C ASN A 12 0.23 15.27 16.94
N ALA A 13 0.33 14.33 17.89
CA ALA A 13 -0.73 13.38 18.18
C ALA A 13 -2.03 14.06 18.66
N GLU A 14 -1.93 15.11 19.48
CA GLU A 14 -3.09 15.83 20.01
C GLU A 14 -3.93 16.46 18.91
N GLU A 15 -3.29 17.11 17.94
CA GLU A 15 -3.97 17.70 16.77
C GLU A 15 -4.63 16.59 15.91
N ALA A 16 -3.95 15.47 15.67
CA ALA A 16 -4.49 14.35 14.92
C ALA A 16 -5.73 13.77 15.60
N VAL A 17 -5.67 13.55 16.90
CA VAL A 17 -6.80 13.05 17.72
C VAL A 17 -7.98 14.01 17.65
N ARG A 18 -7.73 15.31 17.79
CA ARG A 18 -8.79 16.34 17.69
C ARG A 18 -9.48 16.30 16.30
N ILE A 19 -8.71 16.23 15.22
CA ILE A 19 -9.27 16.17 13.85
C ILE A 19 -10.10 14.89 13.67
N ALA A 20 -9.59 13.74 14.11
CA ALA A 20 -10.32 12.47 14.02
C ALA A 20 -11.64 12.51 14.79
N ARG A 21 -11.67 13.04 16.01
CA ARG A 21 -12.91 13.20 16.80
C ARG A 21 -13.91 14.12 16.08
N LEU A 22 -13.46 15.25 15.55
CA LEU A 22 -14.31 16.15 14.76
C LEU A 22 -14.92 15.45 13.54
N SER A 23 -14.11 14.66 12.81
CA SER A 23 -14.63 13.94 11.64
C SER A 23 -15.71 12.92 12.02
N ARG A 24 -15.61 12.26 13.16
CA ARG A 24 -16.65 11.37 13.69
C ARG A 24 -17.91 12.11 14.08
N GLU A 25 -17.78 13.25 14.76
CA GLU A 25 -18.92 14.08 15.18
C GLU A 25 -19.73 14.62 13.97
N VAL A 26 -19.09 14.88 12.83
CA VAL A 26 -19.80 15.29 11.60
C VAL A 26 -20.30 14.10 10.77
N GLY A 27 -20.25 12.88 11.30
CA GLY A 27 -20.88 11.71 10.69
C GLY A 27 -20.01 10.94 9.69
N CYS A 28 -18.69 11.14 9.66
CA CYS A 28 -17.81 10.39 8.75
C CYS A 28 -17.54 8.93 9.19
N GLY A 29 -18.07 8.52 10.36
CA GLY A 29 -17.86 7.16 10.87
C GLY A 29 -16.57 7.02 11.68
N ASN A 30 -16.15 5.76 11.90
CA ASN A 30 -15.02 5.43 12.76
C ASN A 30 -13.71 5.12 12.03
N PHE A 31 -13.70 5.08 10.71
CA PHE A 31 -12.45 4.95 9.96
C PHE A 31 -11.68 6.28 9.97
N VAL A 32 -10.37 6.21 10.19
CA VAL A 32 -9.51 7.39 10.12
C VAL A 32 -8.12 7.03 9.61
N LYS A 33 -7.63 7.78 8.63
CA LYS A 33 -6.23 7.80 8.25
C LYS A 33 -5.51 8.78 9.15
N VAL A 34 -4.59 8.29 9.98
CA VAL A 34 -3.75 9.13 10.83
C VAL A 34 -2.51 9.53 10.06
N GLU A 35 -2.35 10.84 9.87
CA GLU A 35 -1.22 11.46 9.21
C GLU A 35 -0.73 12.61 10.10
N VAL A 36 0.47 12.44 10.68
CA VAL A 36 1.15 13.47 11.48
C VAL A 36 2.44 13.85 10.79
N VAL A 37 2.57 15.12 10.41
CA VAL A 37 3.68 15.63 9.62
C VAL A 37 4.19 16.93 10.24
N ARG A 38 5.42 16.92 10.80
CA ARG A 38 6.05 18.13 11.33
C ARG A 38 6.73 18.96 10.28
N ASP A 39 7.31 18.32 9.26
CA ASP A 39 8.04 18.97 8.18
C ASP A 39 7.16 19.16 6.96
N SER A 40 6.75 20.41 6.72
CA SER A 40 5.92 20.78 5.58
C SER A 40 6.63 20.74 4.23
N LYS A 41 7.97 20.62 4.21
CA LYS A 41 8.74 20.63 2.96
C LYS A 41 8.72 19.27 2.25
N TYR A 42 8.93 18.20 3.00
CA TYR A 42 9.02 16.86 2.44
C TYR A 42 7.80 15.98 2.77
N LEU A 43 6.94 16.43 3.69
CA LEU A 43 5.72 15.74 4.12
C LEU A 43 6.00 14.32 4.62
N LEU A 44 7.11 14.16 5.35
CA LEU A 44 7.48 12.89 5.95
C LEU A 44 6.73 12.68 7.26
N PRO A 45 6.24 11.46 7.53
CA PRO A 45 5.48 11.16 8.75
C PRO A 45 6.37 11.19 9.99
N ASP A 46 5.80 11.68 11.10
CA ASP A 46 6.38 11.53 12.42
C ASP A 46 5.88 10.24 13.05
N ASN A 47 6.68 9.17 12.96
CA ASN A 47 6.29 7.85 13.44
C ASN A 47 5.96 7.83 14.95
N TYR A 48 6.70 8.59 15.77
CA TYR A 48 6.47 8.64 17.22
C TYR A 48 5.12 9.25 17.60
N GLU A 49 4.79 10.38 17.00
CA GLU A 49 3.49 11.03 17.22
C GLU A 49 2.34 10.23 16.58
N THR A 50 2.61 9.53 15.48
CA THR A 50 1.64 8.63 14.84
C THR A 50 1.28 7.45 15.73
N ILE A 51 2.26 6.82 16.42
CA ILE A 51 2.00 5.73 17.37
C ILE A 51 1.12 6.24 18.52
N LYS A 52 1.44 7.39 19.12
CA LYS A 52 0.62 7.98 20.21
C LYS A 52 -0.82 8.26 19.77
N ALA A 53 -1.01 8.88 18.60
CA ALA A 53 -2.34 9.17 18.09
C ALA A 53 -3.12 7.88 17.84
N THR A 54 -2.46 6.85 17.29
CA THR A 54 -3.05 5.54 17.03
C THR A 54 -3.54 4.89 18.31
N GLU A 55 -2.72 4.86 19.38
CA GLU A 55 -3.10 4.26 20.65
C GLU A 55 -4.34 4.94 21.27
N ILE A 56 -4.39 6.26 21.24
CA ILE A 56 -5.53 7.03 21.79
C ILE A 56 -6.80 6.72 21.00
N LEU A 57 -6.73 6.82 19.66
CA LEU A 57 -7.89 6.66 18.78
C LEU A 57 -8.39 5.21 18.75
N ALA A 58 -7.50 4.23 18.78
CA ALA A 58 -7.88 2.82 18.84
C ALA A 58 -8.65 2.50 20.14
N LYS A 59 -8.22 3.03 21.30
CA LYS A 59 -8.95 2.92 22.57
C LYS A 59 -10.33 3.58 22.53
N GLU A 60 -10.52 4.57 21.67
CA GLU A 60 -11.81 5.25 21.44
C GLU A 60 -12.70 4.56 20.40
N GLY A 61 -12.29 3.40 19.88
CA GLY A 61 -13.05 2.60 18.92
C GLY A 61 -12.94 3.05 17.46
N PHE A 62 -11.91 3.84 17.12
CA PHE A 62 -11.61 4.10 15.71
C PHE A 62 -10.91 2.90 15.05
N ALA A 63 -11.22 2.66 13.78
CA ALA A 63 -10.39 1.83 12.90
C ALA A 63 -9.27 2.71 12.34
N VAL A 64 -8.13 2.68 13.01
CA VAL A 64 -7.01 3.59 12.75
C VAL A 64 -6.10 3.02 11.67
N MET A 65 -5.84 3.82 10.64
CA MET A 65 -5.01 3.49 9.47
C MET A 65 -3.84 4.49 9.43
N PRO A 66 -2.72 4.20 10.13
CA PRO A 66 -1.61 5.15 10.31
C PRO A 66 -0.68 5.19 9.08
N TYR A 67 -0.43 6.40 8.59
CA TYR A 67 0.61 6.70 7.61
C TYR A 67 1.96 6.76 8.31
N MET A 68 2.96 6.04 7.79
CA MET A 68 4.26 5.90 8.45
C MET A 68 5.43 5.86 7.46
N TYR A 69 6.62 6.22 7.94
CA TYR A 69 7.85 5.84 7.26
C TYR A 69 8.08 4.33 7.46
N PRO A 70 8.39 3.55 6.41
CA PRO A 70 8.45 2.09 6.51
C PRO A 70 9.63 1.61 7.37
N ASP A 71 9.30 1.24 8.60
CA ASP A 71 10.18 0.66 9.60
C ASP A 71 9.44 -0.49 10.30
N LEU A 72 10.07 -1.67 10.39
CA LEU A 72 9.43 -2.87 10.95
C LEU A 72 9.11 -2.73 12.43
N ASN A 73 9.97 -2.10 13.23
CA ASN A 73 9.72 -1.94 14.66
C ASN A 73 8.57 -0.97 14.89
N VAL A 74 8.54 0.15 14.16
CA VAL A 74 7.42 1.10 14.18
C VAL A 74 6.12 0.43 13.76
N ALA A 75 6.13 -0.44 12.75
CA ALA A 75 4.94 -1.19 12.34
C ALA A 75 4.43 -2.13 13.45
N ARG A 76 5.34 -2.78 14.19
CA ARG A 76 5.01 -3.60 15.37
C ARG A 76 4.43 -2.75 16.50
N ASP A 77 5.00 -1.58 16.75
CA ASP A 77 4.49 -0.65 17.76
C ASP A 77 3.10 -0.13 17.39
N LEU A 78 2.85 0.20 16.13
CA LEU A 78 1.53 0.59 15.61
C LEU A 78 0.52 -0.54 15.73
N MET A 79 0.91 -1.78 15.42
CA MET A 79 0.06 -2.96 15.60
C MET A 79 -0.32 -3.14 17.09
N ASN A 80 0.65 -3.01 18.00
CA ASN A 80 0.43 -3.09 19.44
C ASN A 80 -0.42 -1.92 19.97
N ALA A 81 -0.34 -0.74 19.35
CA ALA A 81 -1.18 0.42 19.64
C ALA A 81 -2.63 0.26 19.14
N GLY A 82 -2.94 -0.81 18.40
CA GLY A 82 -4.30 -1.11 17.94
C GLY A 82 -4.62 -0.60 16.53
N ALA A 83 -3.63 -0.40 15.67
CA ALA A 83 -3.86 -0.06 14.28
C ALA A 83 -4.69 -1.13 13.56
N ALA A 84 -5.58 -0.72 12.65
CA ALA A 84 -6.38 -1.61 11.81
C ALA A 84 -5.68 -2.00 10.50
N SER A 85 -4.68 -1.24 10.08
CA SER A 85 -3.81 -1.49 8.93
C SER A 85 -2.50 -0.75 9.14
N ILE A 86 -1.50 -0.99 8.30
CA ILE A 86 -0.26 -0.20 8.25
C ILE A 86 -0.18 0.46 6.88
N MET A 87 0.13 1.77 6.84
CA MET A 87 0.18 2.55 5.60
C MET A 87 1.60 3.11 5.37
N PRO A 88 2.55 2.28 4.88
CA PRO A 88 3.90 2.74 4.59
C PRO A 88 3.95 3.63 3.36
N LEU A 89 4.75 4.70 3.40
CA LEU A 89 5.02 5.51 2.22
C LEU A 89 5.89 4.75 1.21
N ALA A 90 5.53 4.81 -0.07
CA ALA A 90 6.36 4.32 -1.17
C ALA A 90 7.43 5.35 -1.58
N ALA A 91 7.07 6.63 -1.56
CA ALA A 91 7.93 7.79 -1.77
C ALA A 91 7.26 9.02 -1.13
N PRO A 92 7.95 10.17 -0.99
CA PRO A 92 7.34 11.37 -0.41
C PRO A 92 6.02 11.76 -1.09
N ILE A 93 5.05 12.23 -0.29
CA ILE A 93 3.72 12.64 -0.76
C ILE A 93 3.84 13.58 -1.96
N GLY A 94 3.06 13.32 -3.01
CA GLY A 94 2.99 14.16 -4.21
C GLY A 94 4.17 14.07 -5.16
N SER A 95 5.17 13.22 -4.87
CA SER A 95 6.41 13.17 -5.64
C SER A 95 6.31 12.35 -6.95
N ASN A 96 5.34 11.44 -7.08
CA ASN A 96 5.18 10.51 -8.20
C ASN A 96 6.48 9.71 -8.52
N LYS A 97 7.31 9.43 -7.49
CA LYS A 97 8.59 8.74 -7.63
C LYS A 97 8.47 7.21 -7.60
N GLY A 98 7.28 6.69 -7.34
CA GLY A 98 6.98 5.26 -7.34
C GLY A 98 7.44 4.52 -6.07
N LEU A 99 7.74 3.25 -6.21
CA LEU A 99 8.09 2.33 -5.11
C LEU A 99 9.55 2.46 -4.65
N CYS A 100 9.96 3.65 -4.19
CA CYS A 100 11.34 3.89 -3.73
C CYS A 100 11.70 3.07 -2.46
N THR A 101 10.71 2.70 -1.66
CA THR A 101 10.89 1.93 -0.41
C THR A 101 10.44 0.48 -0.55
N LYS A 102 10.45 -0.06 -1.78
CA LYS A 102 9.92 -1.39 -2.14
C LYS A 102 10.38 -2.49 -1.19
N GLU A 103 11.69 -2.59 -0.93
CA GLU A 103 12.26 -3.66 -0.11
C GLU A 103 11.76 -3.58 1.35
N PHE A 104 11.64 -2.37 1.90
CA PHE A 104 11.08 -2.19 3.24
C PHE A 104 9.59 -2.52 3.31
N ILE A 105 8.83 -2.17 2.26
CA ILE A 105 7.41 -2.55 2.16
C ILE A 105 7.25 -4.06 2.09
N GLN A 106 8.12 -4.78 1.35
CA GLN A 106 8.09 -6.24 1.30
C GLN A 106 8.29 -6.85 2.68
N ILE A 107 9.27 -6.35 3.45
CA ILE A 107 9.49 -6.79 4.84
C ILE A 107 8.21 -6.61 5.69
N LEU A 108 7.51 -5.49 5.53
CA LEU A 108 6.26 -5.27 6.27
C LEU A 108 5.15 -6.23 5.84
N ILE A 109 5.04 -6.54 4.55
CA ILE A 109 4.08 -7.50 4.02
C ILE A 109 4.33 -8.90 4.59
N ASP A 110 5.61 -9.29 4.68
CA ASP A 110 6.01 -10.63 5.13
C ASP A 110 5.89 -10.81 6.66
N GLU A 111 6.10 -9.73 7.44
CA GLU A 111 6.27 -9.81 8.90
C GLU A 111 5.07 -9.28 9.71
N ILE A 112 4.20 -8.47 9.13
CA ILE A 112 3.10 -7.80 9.86
C ILE A 112 1.77 -8.47 9.53
N ASN A 113 1.11 -8.99 10.55
CA ASN A 113 -0.21 -9.63 10.41
C ASN A 113 -1.37 -8.60 10.42
N LEU A 114 -1.23 -7.54 9.63
CA LEU A 114 -2.26 -6.55 9.35
C LEU A 114 -2.25 -6.19 7.86
N PRO A 115 -3.36 -5.69 7.30
CA PRO A 115 -3.36 -5.20 5.92
C PRO A 115 -2.29 -4.12 5.71
N ILE A 116 -1.42 -4.30 4.73
CA ILE A 116 -0.46 -3.28 4.31
C ILE A 116 -1.06 -2.51 3.14
N ILE A 117 -1.25 -1.21 3.33
CA ILE A 117 -1.79 -0.29 2.32
C ILE A 117 -0.65 0.61 1.85
N VAL A 118 -0.17 0.43 0.64
CA VAL A 118 0.92 1.26 0.13
C VAL A 118 0.40 2.65 -0.19
N ASP A 119 1.00 3.66 0.45
CA ASP A 119 0.58 5.05 0.40
C ASP A 119 1.70 5.95 -0.14
N ALA A 120 1.33 7.09 -0.67
CA ALA A 120 2.19 8.17 -1.14
C ALA A 120 3.21 7.80 -2.24
N GLY A 121 3.46 8.74 -3.11
CA GLY A 121 4.49 8.65 -4.14
C GLY A 121 4.19 7.77 -5.34
N ILE A 122 3.12 6.96 -5.33
CA ILE A 122 2.70 6.16 -6.47
C ILE A 122 2.23 7.09 -7.61
N GLY A 123 2.97 7.10 -8.71
CA GLY A 123 2.73 8.01 -9.84
C GLY A 123 2.20 7.32 -11.10
N LYS A 124 2.30 5.99 -11.19
CA LYS A 124 1.92 5.22 -12.38
C LYS A 124 1.10 3.99 -12.03
N PRO A 125 0.17 3.58 -12.91
CA PRO A 125 -0.58 2.33 -12.75
C PRO A 125 0.32 1.09 -12.61
N SER A 126 1.44 1.03 -13.33
CA SER A 126 2.41 -0.07 -13.23
C SER A 126 3.03 -0.21 -11.84
N GLU A 127 3.24 0.89 -11.13
CA GLU A 127 3.78 0.88 -9.77
C GLU A 127 2.73 0.38 -8.77
N ALA A 128 1.46 0.76 -8.97
CA ALA A 128 0.34 0.23 -8.20
C ALA A 128 0.17 -1.28 -8.42
N CYS A 129 0.26 -1.74 -9.68
CA CYS A 129 0.24 -3.16 -10.03
C CYS A 129 1.38 -3.91 -9.31
N ALA A 130 2.61 -3.42 -9.40
CA ALA A 130 3.77 -4.03 -8.76
C ALA A 130 3.62 -4.13 -7.23
N ALA A 131 3.08 -3.10 -6.57
CA ALA A 131 2.80 -3.15 -5.14
C ALA A 131 1.75 -4.21 -4.78
N MET A 132 0.71 -4.37 -5.60
CA MET A 132 -0.31 -5.40 -5.42
C MET A 132 0.24 -6.82 -5.69
N GLU A 133 1.16 -6.99 -6.65
CA GLU A 133 1.87 -8.25 -6.92
C GLU A 133 2.78 -8.66 -5.75
N MET A 134 3.31 -7.72 -5.00
CA MET A 134 4.07 -7.97 -3.77
C MET A 134 3.20 -8.54 -2.63
N GLY A 135 1.89 -8.35 -2.68
CA GLY A 135 0.95 -8.78 -1.65
C GLY A 135 0.35 -7.64 -0.83
N ALA A 136 0.52 -6.39 -1.24
CA ALA A 136 -0.19 -5.27 -0.61
C ALA A 136 -1.70 -5.51 -0.62
N ALA A 137 -2.38 -5.10 0.45
CA ALA A 137 -3.82 -5.24 0.59
C ALA A 137 -4.59 -4.18 -0.22
N ALA A 138 -4.01 -2.98 -0.34
CA ALA A 138 -4.58 -1.86 -1.10
C ALA A 138 -3.51 -0.81 -1.46
N ILE A 139 -3.91 0.12 -2.30
CA ILE A 139 -3.11 1.29 -2.71
C ILE A 139 -3.88 2.57 -2.37
N MET A 140 -3.17 3.56 -1.84
CA MET A 140 -3.66 4.94 -1.72
C MET A 140 -2.95 5.81 -2.77
N ALA A 141 -3.68 6.28 -3.76
CA ALA A 141 -3.15 7.13 -4.82
C ALA A 141 -3.99 8.41 -4.98
N ASN A 142 -3.31 9.52 -5.19
CA ASN A 142 -3.95 10.83 -5.44
C ASN A 142 -3.22 11.58 -6.57
N THR A 143 -2.04 12.11 -6.30
CA THR A 143 -1.32 13.03 -7.21
C THR A 143 -1.09 12.42 -8.60
N GLY A 144 -0.74 11.13 -8.69
CA GLY A 144 -0.56 10.44 -9.96
C GLY A 144 -1.81 10.40 -10.84
N ILE A 145 -2.99 10.49 -10.23
CA ILE A 145 -4.29 10.57 -10.91
C ILE A 145 -4.65 12.04 -11.16
N ALA A 146 -4.64 12.86 -10.11
CA ALA A 146 -5.14 14.24 -10.14
C ALA A 146 -4.33 15.17 -11.06
N THR A 147 -3.08 14.86 -11.33
CA THR A 147 -2.19 15.65 -12.22
C THR A 147 -2.02 15.06 -13.61
N ALA A 148 -2.78 14.02 -13.95
CA ALA A 148 -2.76 13.43 -15.29
C ALA A 148 -3.44 14.33 -16.32
N GLY A 149 -3.04 14.20 -17.58
CA GLY A 149 -3.66 14.92 -18.69
C GLY A 149 -5.13 14.53 -18.92
N ASP A 150 -5.48 13.26 -18.66
CA ASP A 150 -6.86 12.74 -18.66
C ASP A 150 -7.09 12.02 -17.32
N ILE A 151 -7.73 12.72 -16.39
CA ILE A 151 -7.96 12.23 -15.03
C ILE A 151 -8.89 10.99 -14.99
N PRO A 152 -10.05 10.98 -15.67
CA PRO A 152 -10.91 9.80 -15.74
C PRO A 152 -10.20 8.56 -16.31
N ALA A 153 -9.50 8.70 -17.42
CA ALA A 153 -8.76 7.60 -18.03
C ALA A 153 -7.63 7.10 -17.11
N MET A 154 -6.93 8.00 -16.42
CA MET A 154 -5.88 7.61 -15.47
C MET A 154 -6.47 6.89 -14.24
N ALA A 155 -7.61 7.33 -13.72
CA ALA A 155 -8.29 6.65 -12.62
C ALA A 155 -8.70 5.22 -13.00
N GLU A 156 -9.24 5.02 -14.21
CA GLU A 156 -9.58 3.69 -14.72
C GLU A 156 -8.32 2.83 -14.91
N ALA A 157 -7.23 3.40 -15.42
CA ALA A 157 -5.94 2.69 -15.56
C ALA A 157 -5.39 2.22 -14.21
N PHE A 158 -5.46 3.05 -13.17
CA PHE A 158 -5.09 2.65 -11.80
C PHE A 158 -5.96 1.52 -11.27
N LYS A 159 -7.28 1.61 -11.46
CA LYS A 159 -8.20 0.54 -11.06
C LYS A 159 -7.83 -0.79 -11.69
N LEU A 160 -7.68 -0.82 -13.03
CA LEU A 160 -7.32 -2.03 -13.78
C LEU A 160 -5.97 -2.61 -13.33
N ALA A 161 -4.99 -1.75 -13.08
CA ALA A 161 -3.66 -2.15 -12.62
C ALA A 161 -3.69 -2.79 -11.22
N ILE A 162 -4.45 -2.21 -10.29
CA ILE A 162 -4.64 -2.74 -8.93
C ILE A 162 -5.33 -4.10 -8.98
N GLU A 163 -6.39 -4.24 -9.79
CA GLU A 163 -7.10 -5.51 -9.97
C GLU A 163 -6.20 -6.58 -10.61
N ALA A 164 -5.40 -6.22 -11.62
CA ALA A 164 -4.46 -7.13 -12.28
C ALA A 164 -3.39 -7.62 -11.30
N GLY A 165 -2.73 -6.71 -10.56
CA GLY A 165 -1.70 -7.07 -9.59
C GLY A 165 -2.25 -7.96 -8.47
N ARG A 166 -3.46 -7.69 -7.97
CA ARG A 166 -4.10 -8.55 -6.96
C ARG A 166 -4.38 -9.96 -7.50
N LYS A 167 -4.88 -10.06 -8.73
CA LYS A 167 -5.12 -11.35 -9.38
C LYS A 167 -3.81 -12.13 -9.58
N ALA A 168 -2.75 -11.46 -10.01
CA ALA A 168 -1.42 -12.06 -10.18
C ALA A 168 -0.88 -12.61 -8.87
N TYR A 169 -0.96 -11.84 -7.78
CA TYR A 169 -0.55 -12.27 -6.44
C TYR A 169 -1.30 -13.52 -5.99
N LEU A 170 -2.64 -13.54 -6.13
CA LEU A 170 -3.47 -14.67 -5.71
C LEU A 170 -3.28 -15.92 -6.58
N ALA A 171 -2.97 -15.75 -7.86
CA ALA A 171 -2.69 -16.85 -8.78
C ALA A 171 -1.30 -17.48 -8.56
N GLY A 172 -0.39 -16.73 -7.94
CA GLY A 172 1.02 -17.07 -7.86
C GLY A 172 1.76 -16.77 -9.17
N THR A 173 2.82 -16.01 -9.09
CA THR A 173 3.66 -15.67 -10.25
C THR A 173 4.50 -16.87 -10.68
N GLY A 174 4.81 -16.96 -11.97
CA GLY A 174 5.72 -17.97 -12.51
C GLY A 174 7.12 -17.87 -11.88
N ARG A 175 7.77 -19.01 -11.68
CA ARG A 175 9.12 -19.05 -11.10
C ARG A 175 10.14 -18.37 -12.02
N VAL A 176 11.05 -17.62 -11.43
CA VAL A 176 12.24 -17.10 -12.11
C VAL A 176 13.26 -18.24 -12.26
N LEU A 177 13.78 -18.44 -13.45
CA LEU A 177 14.79 -19.45 -13.75
C LEU A 177 16.13 -18.76 -14.04
N GLU A 178 17.24 -19.34 -13.58
CA GLU A 178 18.60 -18.87 -13.89
C GLU A 178 18.93 -19.07 -15.38
N ARG A 179 18.32 -20.07 -16.01
CA ARG A 179 18.46 -20.37 -17.44
C ARG A 179 17.10 -20.35 -18.10
N GLY A 180 17.06 -20.12 -19.39
CA GLY A 180 15.81 -20.19 -20.17
C GLY A 180 15.11 -21.53 -19.97
N GLY A 181 13.78 -21.51 -20.04
CA GLY A 181 12.96 -22.70 -20.00
C GLY A 181 13.09 -23.55 -21.27
N SER A 182 12.33 -24.63 -21.36
CA SER A 182 12.24 -25.45 -22.55
C SER A 182 11.58 -24.66 -23.69
N ALA A 183 11.98 -24.90 -24.93
CA ALA A 183 11.33 -24.32 -26.11
C ALA A 183 9.84 -24.73 -26.12
N SER A 184 8.98 -23.80 -26.52
CA SER A 184 7.53 -24.05 -26.61
C SER A 184 7.16 -24.96 -27.79
N SER A 185 8.03 -25.06 -28.81
CA SER A 185 7.86 -25.99 -29.92
C SER A 185 8.52 -27.33 -29.60
N PRO A 186 7.85 -28.48 -29.84
CA PRO A 186 8.50 -29.77 -29.67
C PRO A 186 9.66 -29.90 -30.65
N LEU A 187 10.78 -30.47 -30.19
CA LEU A 187 11.86 -30.86 -31.07
C LEU A 187 11.31 -31.90 -32.07
N THR A 188 11.72 -31.80 -33.32
CA THR A 188 11.22 -32.67 -34.41
C THR A 188 11.34 -34.18 -34.14
N GLY A 189 12.30 -34.61 -33.33
CA GLY A 189 12.42 -35.98 -32.84
C GLY A 189 11.29 -36.48 -31.93
N TYR A 190 10.61 -35.57 -31.25
CA TYR A 190 9.47 -35.92 -30.37
C TYR A 190 8.23 -36.36 -31.14
N ILE A 191 8.08 -35.92 -32.39
CA ILE A 191 6.92 -36.24 -33.22
C ILE A 191 7.12 -37.66 -33.86
N GLN A 192 8.37 -38.11 -33.99
CA GLN A 192 8.69 -39.36 -34.68
C GLN A 192 8.64 -40.59 -33.75
N ASP A 193 8.88 -40.40 -32.44
CA ASP A 193 9.07 -41.55 -31.54
C ASP A 193 7.83 -42.01 -30.78
N GLY A 194 6.68 -41.38 -30.93
CA GLY A 194 5.42 -41.76 -30.30
C GLY A 194 5.48 -41.87 -28.74
N SER A 195 6.56 -41.41 -28.12
CA SER A 195 6.81 -41.53 -26.67
C SER A 195 6.32 -40.33 -25.90
N PHE A 196 5.02 -40.04 -25.94
CA PHE A 196 4.42 -39.24 -24.87
C PHE A 196 4.35 -40.10 -23.60
N LYS A 197 5.39 -40.11 -22.80
CA LYS A 197 5.26 -40.53 -21.41
C LYS A 197 4.60 -39.42 -20.64
N THR A 198 3.29 -39.53 -20.41
CA THR A 198 2.59 -38.81 -19.33
C THR A 198 3.26 -39.13 -18.02
N LYS A 199 3.79 -38.10 -17.36
CA LYS A 199 4.07 -38.13 -15.92
C LYS A 199 3.01 -37.31 -15.21
#